data_bdd4a58d2bfd97175b61c3ce1088126c
#
_entry.id   bdd4a58d2bfd97175b61c3ce1088126c
#
_cell.length_a   1.000
_cell.length_b   1.000
_cell.length_c   1.000
_cell.angle_alpha   90.00
_cell.angle_beta   90.00
_cell.angle_gamma   90.00
#
_symmetry.space_group_name_H-M   'P 1'
#
loop_
_entity.id
_entity.type
_entity.pdbx_description
1 polymer ?
#
loop_
_entity_poly.entity_id
_entity_poly.type
_entity_poly.pdbx_seq_one_letter_code
_entity_poly.pdbx_strand_id
1 'polypeptide(L)'
;MSDQVTLTIDGKEVTVPKGTKVIDAAKEVGVEIPHFCYHPGLPVDGNCRMCIADVRTWNARAEKHFPARRPAVTCWTDAEENMQVFTDTPEVKKSRATVMEFLLINHPIDCPICDKAGECMLQDHYMGHDRKRSELREEKVHKPRLVEFGERIVYNGERCILCSRCTRFTTHVSKTFDLGIVNRGDRAIVELAQDSDFDHAYTDNVADICPVGALTKQDFRFKKRVWFLKHTDGVCGGCSRNCNTVVDHDRAEVIRVMPRRRDEINEHWMCNEGRDLYKTLGEAVRTSAPIAKVEGLATAPGWDAALAWAGEQLAPQKKNGKLAAIASPWMTNEEALVFTHLVTKVLKGQWLDVKDDVVDGYPADDLLHTDDHNPNRNGVIAAGCVPGKKDGKDLPAILEACAAGEVEVLLVWGPGLVNHYDRDAAAMVEALSSVPVIIQITDALDELSELAALVLPARNWAERNGTWTNVDGHHSRFKKALRPHGGSRDGFELLSELCVAAGGKPPVKTFKDARKKLKQDPDSDVRDVGDGEFSFFKNQSLYRHHGGATEV
;
A
#
# COMPACT_ATOMS: atom_id res chain seq x y z
N MET A 1 2.64 40.87 4.19
CA MET A 1 2.91 40.23 5.49
C MET A 1 3.40 38.82 5.16
N SER A 2 4.48 38.32 5.77
CA SER A 2 4.98 36.99 5.48
C SER A 2 3.93 35.95 5.81
N ASP A 3 3.65 35.02 4.90
CA ASP A 3 2.75 33.89 5.15
C ASP A 3 3.38 32.83 6.07
N GLN A 4 4.51 33.16 6.69
CA GLN A 4 5.28 32.30 7.57
C GLN A 4 5.45 32.91 8.95
N VAL A 5 5.58 32.07 9.96
CA VAL A 5 5.87 32.42 11.36
C VAL A 5 7.05 31.62 11.84
N THR A 6 7.91 32.25 12.67
CA THR A 6 9.08 31.62 13.27
C THR A 6 8.87 31.50 14.77
N LEU A 7 9.09 30.29 15.30
CA LEU A 7 8.94 29.97 16.72
C LEU A 7 10.09 29.07 17.20
N THR A 8 10.21 28.93 18.51
CA THR A 8 11.22 28.07 19.13
C THR A 8 10.55 26.92 19.89
N ILE A 9 10.96 25.69 19.62
CA ILE A 9 10.44 24.48 20.30
C ILE A 9 11.61 23.73 20.94
N ASP A 10 11.60 23.62 22.27
CA ASP A 10 12.70 23.05 23.07
C ASP A 10 14.09 23.59 22.67
N GLY A 11 14.16 24.91 22.39
CA GLY A 11 15.39 25.60 21.98
C GLY A 11 15.77 25.45 20.51
N LYS A 12 14.97 24.76 19.70
CA LYS A 12 15.17 24.65 18.24
C LYS A 12 14.25 25.64 17.52
N GLU A 13 14.82 26.43 16.64
CA GLU A 13 14.05 27.36 15.79
C GLU A 13 13.41 26.64 14.61
N VAL A 14 12.16 26.98 14.30
CA VAL A 14 11.42 26.47 13.16
C VAL A 14 10.57 27.56 12.53
N THR A 15 10.56 27.61 11.19
CA THR A 15 9.71 28.51 10.42
C THR A 15 8.68 27.69 9.65
N VAL A 16 7.40 27.99 9.87
CA VAL A 16 6.26 27.26 9.29
C VAL A 16 5.23 28.22 8.70
N PRO A 17 4.37 27.78 7.80
CA PRO A 17 3.24 28.55 7.32
C PRO A 17 2.34 28.99 8.48
N LYS A 18 1.77 30.18 8.37
CA LYS A 18 0.80 30.70 9.34
C LYS A 18 -0.43 29.79 9.39
N GLY A 19 -0.88 29.44 10.60
CA GLY A 19 -1.98 28.49 10.83
C GLY A 19 -1.52 27.04 11.03
N THR A 20 -0.21 26.75 10.89
CA THR A 20 0.35 25.46 11.27
C THR A 20 0.16 25.22 12.76
N LYS A 21 -0.30 24.03 13.15
CA LYS A 21 -0.44 23.68 14.57
C LYS A 21 0.93 23.45 15.21
N VAL A 22 1.06 23.83 16.49
CA VAL A 22 2.32 23.65 17.23
C VAL A 22 2.80 22.20 17.23
N ILE A 23 1.88 21.23 17.28
CA ILE A 23 2.21 19.80 17.20
C ILE A 23 2.88 19.44 15.86
N ASP A 24 2.46 20.05 14.76
CA ASP A 24 3.03 19.81 13.43
C ASP A 24 4.36 20.55 13.27
N ALA A 25 4.45 21.81 13.72
CA ALA A 25 5.71 22.55 13.75
C ALA A 25 6.80 21.83 14.57
N ALA A 26 6.41 21.14 15.66
CA ALA A 26 7.35 20.35 16.47
C ALA A 26 7.99 19.19 15.68
N LYS A 27 7.24 18.58 14.78
CA LYS A 27 7.74 17.48 13.95
C LYS A 27 8.81 17.91 12.97
N GLU A 28 8.68 19.11 12.40
CA GLU A 28 9.66 19.67 11.46
C GLU A 28 11.07 19.78 12.08
N VAL A 29 11.15 19.95 13.40
CA VAL A 29 12.43 20.02 14.15
C VAL A 29 12.74 18.72 14.89
N GLY A 30 12.03 17.63 14.60
CA GLY A 30 12.24 16.31 15.19
C GLY A 30 11.88 16.24 16.69
N VAL A 31 10.93 17.06 17.13
CA VAL A 31 10.36 17.00 18.49
C VAL A 31 9.01 16.29 18.43
N GLU A 32 8.94 15.11 19.02
CA GLU A 32 7.71 14.32 19.08
C GLU A 32 6.88 14.73 20.30
N ILE A 33 5.63 15.19 20.05
CA ILE A 33 4.67 15.52 21.10
C ILE A 33 3.66 14.38 21.23
N PRO A 34 3.57 13.71 22.41
CA PRO A 34 2.68 12.57 22.58
C PRO A 34 1.20 12.97 22.44
N HIS A 35 0.41 12.12 21.79
CA HIS A 35 -1.01 12.39 21.56
C HIS A 35 -1.79 11.08 21.33
N PHE A 36 -3.14 11.14 21.42
CA PHE A 36 -4.02 10.03 21.05
C PHE A 36 -5.10 10.45 20.06
N CYS A 37 -5.83 11.53 20.34
CA CYS A 37 -6.96 11.93 19.50
C CYS A 37 -6.52 12.61 18.20
N TYR A 38 -5.38 13.28 18.18
CA TYR A 38 -4.86 13.96 17.00
C TYR A 38 -4.48 12.94 15.92
N HIS A 39 -4.85 13.26 14.68
CA HIS A 39 -4.48 12.54 13.46
C HIS A 39 -4.45 13.54 12.31
N PRO A 40 -3.37 13.63 11.52
CA PRO A 40 -3.23 14.67 10.51
C PRO A 40 -4.30 14.63 9.41
N GLY A 41 -4.84 13.45 9.07
CA GLY A 41 -5.94 13.28 8.13
C GLY A 41 -7.34 13.47 8.73
N LEU A 42 -7.47 13.96 9.97
CA LEU A 42 -8.77 14.14 10.62
C LEU A 42 -8.87 15.54 11.24
N PRO A 43 -10.07 16.15 11.27
CA PRO A 43 -10.28 17.39 12.00
C PRO A 43 -9.83 17.26 13.46
N VAL A 44 -9.25 18.34 14.01
CA VAL A 44 -8.75 18.34 15.40
C VAL A 44 -9.91 18.26 16.37
N ASP A 45 -9.79 17.42 17.40
CA ASP A 45 -10.76 17.28 18.50
C ASP A 45 -10.23 17.85 19.83
N GLY A 46 -8.94 17.65 20.13
CA GLY A 46 -8.29 18.18 21.33
C GLY A 46 -8.74 17.55 22.65
N ASN A 47 -9.43 16.39 22.62
CA ASN A 47 -10.08 15.80 23.79
C ASN A 47 -9.13 14.99 24.71
N CYS A 48 -8.09 14.34 24.16
CA CYS A 48 -7.23 13.44 24.96
C CYS A 48 -6.29 14.16 25.91
N ARG A 49 -5.97 15.42 25.66
CA ARG A 49 -5.07 16.28 26.48
C ARG A 49 -3.63 15.76 26.64
N MET A 50 -3.24 14.75 25.90
CA MET A 50 -1.87 14.21 25.99
C MET A 50 -0.83 15.13 25.32
N CYS A 51 -1.22 15.88 24.29
CA CYS A 51 -0.35 16.77 23.51
C CYS A 51 -0.06 18.14 24.17
N ILE A 52 -0.16 18.25 25.48
CA ILE A 52 0.08 19.51 26.19
C ILE A 52 1.57 19.89 26.23
N ALA A 53 1.84 21.20 26.14
CA ALA A 53 3.16 21.80 26.32
C ALA A 53 3.08 23.14 27.05
N ASP A 54 4.16 23.60 27.65
CA ASP A 54 4.29 24.96 28.18
C ASP A 54 4.52 25.90 26.99
N VAL A 55 3.58 26.79 26.74
CA VAL A 55 3.60 27.73 25.61
C VAL A 55 3.72 29.15 26.13
N ARG A 56 4.66 29.89 25.57
CA ARG A 56 4.90 31.31 25.87
C ARG A 56 4.75 32.13 24.61
N THR A 57 3.77 33.03 24.61
CA THR A 57 3.52 33.94 23.50
C THR A 57 4.34 35.22 23.64
N TRP A 58 4.85 35.74 22.53
CA TRP A 58 5.56 37.01 22.49
C TRP A 58 4.58 38.19 22.52
N ASN A 59 4.86 39.16 23.38
CA ASN A 59 4.12 40.42 23.39
C ASN A 59 5.04 41.55 22.91
N ALA A 60 4.80 42.04 21.72
CA ALA A 60 5.62 43.10 21.08
C ALA A 60 5.60 44.43 21.83
N ARG A 61 4.53 44.73 22.58
CA ARG A 61 4.44 45.99 23.37
C ARG A 61 5.25 45.94 24.66
N ALA A 62 5.31 44.74 25.26
CA ALA A 62 6.02 44.50 26.51
C ALA A 62 7.44 43.99 26.27
N GLU A 63 7.82 43.68 25.02
CA GLU A 63 9.08 43.10 24.60
C GLU A 63 9.49 41.89 25.43
N LYS A 64 8.51 41.04 25.75
CA LYS A 64 8.75 39.83 26.56
C LYS A 64 7.75 38.72 26.28
N HIS A 65 8.12 37.52 26.69
CA HIS A 65 7.27 36.34 26.63
C HIS A 65 6.35 36.27 27.85
N PHE A 66 5.09 35.89 27.62
CA PHE A 66 4.12 35.61 28.65
C PHE A 66 3.76 34.13 28.62
N PRO A 67 3.95 33.40 29.73
CA PRO A 67 3.53 32.00 29.82
C PRO A 67 1.99 31.90 29.82
N ALA A 68 1.48 30.87 29.17
CA ALA A 68 0.09 30.49 29.32
C ALA A 68 -0.18 30.12 30.81
N ARG A 69 -1.40 30.39 31.28
CA ARG A 69 -1.76 30.07 32.67
C ARG A 69 -1.74 28.56 33.00
N ARG A 70 -1.86 27.73 31.98
CA ARG A 70 -1.81 26.25 32.03
C ARG A 70 -1.17 25.73 30.76
N PRO A 71 -0.60 24.51 30.78
CA PRO A 71 -0.10 23.89 29.56
C PRO A 71 -1.12 23.91 28.42
N ALA A 72 -0.71 24.35 27.24
CA ALA A 72 -1.59 24.49 26.08
C ALA A 72 -1.70 23.17 25.29
N VAL A 73 -2.83 22.98 24.62
CA VAL A 73 -3.11 21.81 23.77
C VAL A 73 -2.51 22.06 22.38
N THR A 74 -1.35 21.52 22.12
CA THR A 74 -0.56 21.85 20.92
C THR A 74 -1.22 21.46 19.59
N CYS A 75 -2.06 20.42 19.56
CA CYS A 75 -2.82 20.06 18.37
C CYS A 75 -3.94 21.06 18.03
N TRP A 76 -4.29 21.96 18.97
CA TRP A 76 -5.29 23.02 18.77
C TRP A 76 -4.68 24.40 18.64
N THR A 77 -3.48 24.58 19.18
CA THR A 77 -2.78 25.88 19.24
C THR A 77 -2.05 26.13 17.94
N ASP A 78 -2.32 27.28 17.29
CA ASP A 78 -1.60 27.71 16.11
C ASP A 78 -0.18 28.21 16.48
N ALA A 79 0.78 27.99 15.62
CA ALA A 79 2.10 28.58 15.71
C ALA A 79 2.03 30.10 15.49
N GLU A 80 2.68 30.86 16.36
CA GLU A 80 2.73 32.33 16.30
C GLU A 80 4.17 32.82 16.24
N GLU A 81 4.36 34.03 15.72
CA GLU A 81 5.69 34.64 15.60
C GLU A 81 6.35 34.83 16.97
N ASN A 82 7.62 34.45 17.07
CA ASN A 82 8.40 34.48 18.30
C ASN A 82 7.82 33.67 19.48
N MET A 83 6.93 32.70 19.22
CA MET A 83 6.41 31.81 20.26
C MET A 83 7.53 30.90 20.81
N GLN A 84 7.51 30.61 22.09
CA GLN A 84 8.36 29.60 22.72
C GLN A 84 7.51 28.45 23.25
N VAL A 85 7.93 27.22 22.91
CA VAL A 85 7.23 25.99 23.33
C VAL A 85 8.24 25.08 24.05
N PHE A 86 7.83 24.60 25.23
CA PHE A 86 8.63 23.68 26.03
C PHE A 86 7.85 22.40 26.28
N THR A 87 8.33 21.27 25.81
CA THR A 87 7.62 20.01 25.86
C THR A 87 7.99 19.14 27.05
N ASP A 88 9.03 19.50 27.81
CA ASP A 88 9.63 18.66 28.84
C ASP A 88 9.74 19.34 30.23
N THR A 89 8.88 20.32 30.52
CA THR A 89 8.87 20.96 31.84
C THR A 89 8.27 20.04 32.92
N PRO A 90 8.62 20.22 34.21
CA PRO A 90 8.04 19.43 35.31
C PRO A 90 6.52 19.46 35.36
N GLU A 91 5.89 20.60 35.02
CA GLU A 91 4.45 20.76 34.97
C GLU A 91 3.82 19.96 33.83
N VAL A 92 4.46 19.99 32.64
CA VAL A 92 4.01 19.19 31.47
C VAL A 92 4.12 17.70 31.79
N LYS A 93 5.26 17.25 32.36
CA LYS A 93 5.43 15.84 32.77
C LYS A 93 4.37 15.38 33.76
N LYS A 94 4.11 16.18 34.81
CA LYS A 94 3.08 15.89 35.81
C LYS A 94 1.69 15.80 35.16
N SER A 95 1.37 16.73 34.29
CA SER A 95 0.07 16.78 33.63
C SER A 95 -0.13 15.58 32.69
N ARG A 96 0.90 15.19 31.91
CA ARG A 96 0.83 13.99 31.05
C ARG A 96 0.70 12.70 31.88
N ALA A 97 1.42 12.57 32.99
CA ALA A 97 1.27 11.44 33.91
C ALA A 97 -0.15 11.34 34.44
N THR A 98 -0.78 12.46 34.82
CA THR A 98 -2.18 12.49 35.26
C THR A 98 -3.14 12.05 34.14
N VAL A 99 -2.92 12.50 32.90
CA VAL A 99 -3.72 12.05 31.73
C VAL A 99 -3.58 10.54 31.54
N MET A 100 -2.35 10.01 31.64
CA MET A 100 -2.13 8.57 31.54
C MET A 100 -2.85 7.80 32.64
N GLU A 101 -2.82 8.28 33.87
CA GLU A 101 -3.53 7.68 34.99
C GLU A 101 -5.04 7.61 34.74
N PHE A 102 -5.66 8.69 34.25
CA PHE A 102 -7.09 8.70 33.87
C PHE A 102 -7.40 7.69 32.76
N LEU A 103 -6.54 7.53 31.77
CA LEU A 103 -6.73 6.56 30.67
C LEU A 103 -6.58 5.13 31.16
N LEU A 104 -5.68 4.88 32.12
CA LEU A 104 -5.34 3.53 32.59
C LEU A 104 -6.26 3.04 33.72
N ILE A 105 -6.98 3.93 34.41
CA ILE A 105 -7.79 3.57 35.59
C ILE A 105 -8.79 2.44 35.29
N ASN A 106 -9.48 2.49 34.15
CA ASN A 106 -10.41 1.45 33.71
C ASN A 106 -9.88 0.57 32.56
N HIS A 107 -8.73 0.91 31.99
CA HIS A 107 -8.17 0.11 30.89
C HIS A 107 -7.77 -1.29 31.36
N PRO A 108 -8.18 -2.38 30.67
CA PRO A 108 -7.84 -3.75 31.08
C PRO A 108 -6.36 -4.04 30.84
N ILE A 109 -5.80 -4.93 31.66
CA ILE A 109 -4.41 -5.40 31.50
C ILE A 109 -4.40 -6.58 30.53
N ASP A 110 -4.90 -6.37 29.34
CA ASP A 110 -5.07 -7.37 28.28
C ASP A 110 -3.88 -7.45 27.31
N CYS A 111 -2.78 -6.73 27.52
CA CYS A 111 -1.67 -6.66 26.57
C CYS A 111 -1.19 -8.04 26.06
N PRO A 112 -1.11 -9.09 26.91
CA PRO A 112 -0.72 -10.43 26.45
C PRO A 112 -1.68 -11.05 25.43
N ILE A 113 -2.95 -10.65 25.43
CA ILE A 113 -3.99 -11.17 24.53
C ILE A 113 -4.54 -10.09 23.57
N CYS A 114 -3.98 -8.90 23.58
CA CYS A 114 -4.39 -7.78 22.72
C CYS A 114 -3.54 -7.75 21.43
N ASP A 115 -4.18 -7.79 20.26
CA ASP A 115 -3.46 -7.75 18.98
C ASP A 115 -2.73 -6.44 18.70
N LYS A 116 -3.12 -5.35 19.38
CA LYS A 116 -2.43 -4.08 19.27
C LYS A 116 -1.11 -4.03 20.04
N ALA A 117 -0.77 -5.05 20.82
CA ALA A 117 0.50 -5.09 21.55
C ALA A 117 1.69 -5.00 20.59
N GLY A 118 2.64 -4.11 20.87
CA GLY A 118 3.80 -3.81 20.03
C GLY A 118 3.59 -2.71 19.01
N GLU A 119 2.34 -2.27 18.79
CA GLU A 119 1.97 -1.12 17.96
C GLU A 119 0.91 -0.23 18.67
N CYS A 120 0.90 -0.23 20.00
CA CYS A 120 -0.09 0.44 20.82
C CYS A 120 0.44 1.75 21.39
N MET A 121 -0.11 2.88 20.95
CA MET A 121 0.29 4.20 21.47
C MET A 121 0.13 4.33 22.99
N LEU A 122 -0.86 3.62 23.58
CA LEU A 122 -1.05 3.66 25.04
C LEU A 122 0.10 2.96 25.77
N GLN A 123 0.62 1.85 25.26
CA GLN A 123 1.81 1.19 25.82
C GLN A 123 3.05 2.10 25.73
N ASP A 124 3.27 2.73 24.57
CA ASP A 124 4.43 3.58 24.35
C ASP A 124 4.39 4.83 25.24
N HIS A 125 3.23 5.47 25.32
CA HIS A 125 3.06 6.63 26.19
C HIS A 125 3.10 6.28 27.67
N TYR A 126 2.61 5.10 28.06
CA TYR A 126 2.81 4.62 29.44
C TYR A 126 4.28 4.48 29.79
N MET A 127 5.06 3.87 28.90
CA MET A 127 6.51 3.70 29.11
C MET A 127 7.25 5.03 29.17
N GLY A 128 6.82 6.03 28.40
CA GLY A 128 7.44 7.35 28.34
C GLY A 128 7.03 8.32 29.45
N HIS A 129 5.79 8.25 29.92
CA HIS A 129 5.17 9.33 30.69
C HIS A 129 4.57 8.93 32.03
N ASP A 130 4.34 7.64 32.30
CA ASP A 130 3.78 7.21 33.59
C ASP A 130 4.73 6.23 34.28
N ARG A 131 4.60 4.95 34.14
CA ARG A 131 5.32 3.89 34.87
C ARG A 131 5.00 3.82 36.36
N LYS A 132 3.87 4.41 36.79
CA LYS A 132 3.45 4.32 38.16
C LYS A 132 2.71 3.01 38.44
N ARG A 133 2.75 2.60 39.69
CA ARG A 133 1.87 1.54 40.17
C ARG A 133 0.44 2.08 40.25
N SER A 134 -0.53 1.26 39.79
CA SER A 134 -1.94 1.61 39.92
C SER A 134 -2.34 1.85 41.40
N GLU A 135 -3.01 2.96 41.65
CA GLU A 135 -3.58 3.30 42.93
C GLU A 135 -5.06 2.91 43.04
N LEU A 136 -5.67 2.38 41.95
CA LEU A 136 -7.04 1.92 41.93
C LEU A 136 -7.22 0.75 42.90
N ARG A 137 -8.19 0.89 43.84
CA ARG A 137 -8.54 -0.13 44.81
C ARG A 137 -9.91 -0.76 44.56
N GLU A 138 -10.66 -0.18 43.65
CA GLU A 138 -12.00 -0.61 43.26
C GLU A 138 -11.91 -1.49 41.99
N GLU A 139 -12.99 -2.19 41.68
CA GLU A 139 -13.11 -2.91 40.44
C GLU A 139 -13.17 -1.95 39.24
N LYS A 140 -12.54 -2.32 38.14
CA LYS A 140 -12.62 -1.56 36.90
C LYS A 140 -14.02 -1.64 36.30
N VAL A 141 -14.46 -0.56 35.68
CA VAL A 141 -15.73 -0.54 34.94
C VAL A 141 -15.66 -1.50 33.75
N HIS A 142 -16.64 -2.41 33.69
CA HIS A 142 -16.77 -3.35 32.58
C HIS A 142 -17.65 -2.80 31.46
N LYS A 143 -17.21 -3.04 30.21
CA LYS A 143 -17.90 -2.65 28.99
C LYS A 143 -17.97 -3.85 28.02
N PRO A 144 -18.82 -3.82 26.99
CA PRO A 144 -18.86 -4.87 25.99
C PRO A 144 -17.46 -5.15 25.37
N ARG A 145 -17.08 -6.43 25.26
CA ARG A 145 -15.71 -6.82 24.86
C ARG A 145 -15.58 -7.34 23.44
N LEU A 146 -16.60 -7.97 22.91
CA LEU A 146 -16.57 -8.64 21.62
C LEU A 146 -17.84 -8.24 20.87
N VAL A 147 -17.84 -7.04 20.34
CA VAL A 147 -18.91 -6.52 19.50
C VAL A 147 -18.42 -6.49 18.06
N GLU A 148 -19.12 -7.17 17.20
CA GLU A 148 -18.85 -7.15 15.77
C GLU A 148 -19.40 -5.84 15.19
N PHE A 149 -18.54 -5.08 14.50
CA PHE A 149 -18.90 -3.92 13.71
C PHE A 149 -18.78 -4.32 12.26
N GLY A 150 -19.88 -4.81 11.68
CA GLY A 150 -19.88 -5.47 10.39
C GLY A 150 -19.04 -6.76 10.37
N GLU A 151 -18.70 -7.26 9.21
CA GLU A 151 -17.94 -8.50 9.06
C GLU A 151 -16.43 -8.36 9.31
N ARG A 152 -15.90 -7.13 9.27
CA ARG A 152 -14.47 -6.88 9.19
C ARG A 152 -13.84 -6.41 10.49
N ILE A 153 -14.59 -5.81 11.39
CA ILE A 153 -14.07 -5.13 12.59
C ILE A 153 -14.66 -5.72 13.87
N VAL A 154 -13.79 -5.96 14.84
CA VAL A 154 -14.19 -6.34 16.21
C VAL A 154 -13.88 -5.18 17.16
N TYR A 155 -14.88 -4.77 17.90
CA TYR A 155 -14.78 -3.72 18.92
C TYR A 155 -14.68 -4.31 20.33
N ASN A 156 -13.78 -3.74 21.14
CA ASN A 156 -13.66 -3.99 22.57
C ASN A 156 -13.77 -2.66 23.32
N GLY A 157 -14.91 -2.46 23.98
CA GLY A 157 -15.24 -1.22 24.68
C GLY A 157 -14.37 -0.95 25.92
N GLU A 158 -13.85 -1.99 26.59
CA GLU A 158 -12.96 -1.81 27.73
C GLU A 158 -11.59 -1.26 27.34
N ARG A 159 -11.11 -1.58 26.13
CA ARG A 159 -9.85 -1.08 25.60
C ARG A 159 -9.97 0.31 24.99
N CYS A 160 -11.19 0.77 24.74
CA CYS A 160 -11.45 2.07 24.11
C CYS A 160 -11.11 3.22 25.06
N ILE A 161 -10.28 4.17 24.56
CA ILE A 161 -9.92 5.41 25.29
C ILE A 161 -10.75 6.62 24.84
N LEU A 162 -11.80 6.41 24.05
CA LEU A 162 -12.73 7.44 23.57
C LEU A 162 -12.03 8.62 22.84
N CYS A 163 -11.02 8.33 22.06
CA CYS A 163 -10.22 9.32 21.34
C CYS A 163 -10.94 9.93 20.11
N SER A 164 -12.12 9.47 19.78
CA SER A 164 -12.98 9.92 18.65
C SER A 164 -12.38 9.77 17.24
N ARG A 165 -11.22 9.15 17.02
CA ARG A 165 -10.66 9.01 15.68
C ARG A 165 -11.60 8.27 14.73
N CYS A 166 -12.17 7.14 15.16
CA CYS A 166 -13.08 6.32 14.34
C CYS A 166 -14.37 7.06 13.99
N THR A 167 -14.98 7.76 14.93
CA THR A 167 -16.21 8.53 14.69
C THR A 167 -15.94 9.70 13.73
N ARG A 168 -14.82 10.41 13.91
CA ARG A 168 -14.43 11.48 12.99
C ARG A 168 -14.07 10.96 11.59
N PHE A 169 -13.50 9.76 11.49
CA PHE A 169 -13.26 9.12 10.20
C PHE A 169 -14.57 8.86 9.47
N THR A 170 -15.55 8.23 10.12
CA THR A 170 -16.84 7.94 9.48
C THR A 170 -17.65 9.21 9.19
N THR A 171 -17.44 10.28 9.94
CA THR A 171 -18.12 11.56 9.70
C THR A 171 -17.46 12.39 8.58
N HIS A 172 -16.12 12.46 8.53
CA HIS A 172 -15.43 13.44 7.68
C HIS A 172 -14.70 12.83 6.49
N VAL A 173 -14.31 11.55 6.55
CA VAL A 173 -13.56 10.88 5.49
C VAL A 173 -14.48 10.00 4.66
N SER A 174 -15.02 8.91 5.24
CA SER A 174 -15.97 8.06 4.50
C SER A 174 -17.36 8.69 4.36
N LYS A 175 -17.71 9.66 5.21
CA LYS A 175 -19.01 10.36 5.21
C LYS A 175 -20.23 9.45 5.38
N THR A 176 -20.02 8.30 5.98
CA THR A 176 -21.05 7.27 6.20
C THR A 176 -21.78 7.45 7.54
N PHE A 177 -21.18 8.17 8.49
CA PHE A 177 -21.74 8.44 9.81
C PHE A 177 -22.07 7.20 10.64
N ASP A 178 -21.41 6.09 10.39
CA ASP A 178 -21.72 4.78 11.01
C ASP A 178 -21.42 4.70 12.50
N LEU A 179 -20.45 5.48 12.99
CA LEU A 179 -19.96 5.36 14.35
C LEU A 179 -20.26 6.60 15.18
N GLY A 180 -20.84 6.39 16.36
CA GLY A 180 -21.11 7.43 17.35
C GLY A 180 -20.56 7.10 18.72
N ILE A 181 -20.34 8.14 19.58
CA ILE A 181 -20.08 7.94 21.00
C ILE A 181 -21.41 8.13 21.74
N VAL A 182 -21.84 7.07 22.42
CA VAL A 182 -23.08 7.06 23.20
C VAL A 182 -22.79 7.00 24.68
N ASN A 183 -23.79 7.32 25.50
CA ASN A 183 -23.68 7.47 26.93
C ASN A 183 -22.70 8.57 27.36
N ARG A 184 -22.31 8.62 28.63
CA ARG A 184 -21.39 9.62 29.16
C ARG A 184 -20.61 9.10 30.37
N GLY A 185 -19.51 9.79 30.69
CA GLY A 185 -18.64 9.44 31.80
C GLY A 185 -17.98 8.07 31.59
N ASP A 186 -17.94 7.28 32.61
CA ASP A 186 -17.35 5.95 32.65
C ASP A 186 -18.09 4.91 31.80
N ARG A 187 -19.36 5.18 31.47
CA ARG A 187 -20.20 4.31 30.61
C ARG A 187 -20.16 4.67 29.14
N ALA A 188 -19.44 5.74 28.75
CA ALA A 188 -19.33 6.12 27.34
C ALA A 188 -18.66 5.02 26.53
N ILE A 189 -19.25 4.69 25.37
CA ILE A 189 -18.75 3.68 24.43
C ILE A 189 -18.94 4.18 23.00
N VAL A 190 -18.25 3.54 22.06
CA VAL A 190 -18.52 3.70 20.63
C VAL A 190 -19.57 2.66 20.24
N GLU A 191 -20.58 3.08 19.50
CA GLU A 191 -21.62 2.19 18.95
C GLU A 191 -21.82 2.47 17.48
N LEU A 192 -22.38 1.49 16.77
CA LEU A 192 -22.89 1.66 15.42
C LEU A 192 -24.13 2.54 15.43
N ALA A 193 -24.28 3.36 14.41
CA ALA A 193 -25.52 4.05 14.14
C ALA A 193 -26.65 3.03 13.91
N GLN A 194 -27.86 3.42 14.24
CA GLN A 194 -29.01 2.56 14.02
C GLN A 194 -29.11 2.22 12.53
N ASP A 195 -29.36 0.95 12.21
CA ASP A 195 -29.48 0.43 10.85
C ASP A 195 -28.19 0.51 9.99
N SER A 196 -27.00 0.69 10.62
CA SER A 196 -25.72 0.61 9.92
C SER A 196 -25.18 -0.81 9.95
N ASP A 197 -24.88 -1.36 8.78
CA ASP A 197 -24.19 -2.65 8.62
C ASP A 197 -22.66 -2.50 8.76
N PHE A 198 -22.14 -1.28 8.75
CA PHE A 198 -20.70 -0.95 8.76
C PHE A 198 -19.91 -1.75 7.73
N ASP A 199 -20.42 -1.79 6.51
CA ASP A 199 -19.88 -2.56 5.39
C ASP A 199 -19.56 -1.66 4.17
N HIS A 200 -18.90 -0.53 4.39
CA HIS A 200 -18.40 0.31 3.30
C HIS A 200 -16.94 0.01 2.96
N ALA A 201 -16.50 0.38 1.78
CA ALA A 201 -15.17 0.06 1.23
C ALA A 201 -13.97 0.53 2.07
N TYR A 202 -14.16 1.30 3.14
CA TYR A 202 -13.08 1.92 3.94
C TYR A 202 -13.12 1.55 5.42
N THR A 203 -13.91 0.57 5.82
CA THR A 203 -14.12 0.21 7.25
C THR A 203 -12.83 -0.14 7.98
N ASP A 204 -11.89 -0.80 7.32
CA ASP A 204 -10.63 -1.24 7.93
C ASP A 204 -9.73 -0.09 8.41
N ASN A 205 -9.91 1.13 7.88
CA ASN A 205 -9.14 2.29 8.31
C ASN A 205 -9.37 2.62 9.79
N VAL A 206 -10.55 2.32 10.36
CA VAL A 206 -10.81 2.59 11.78
C VAL A 206 -9.94 1.75 12.71
N ALA A 207 -9.56 0.53 12.30
CA ALA A 207 -8.63 -0.31 13.05
C ALA A 207 -7.19 0.21 12.96
N ASP A 208 -6.79 0.74 11.78
CA ASP A 208 -5.47 1.31 11.59
C ASP A 208 -5.26 2.55 12.46
N ILE A 209 -6.19 3.49 12.39
CA ILE A 209 -6.10 4.76 13.13
C ILE A 209 -6.45 4.62 14.61
N CYS A 210 -6.98 3.48 15.06
CA CYS A 210 -7.24 3.24 16.47
C CYS A 210 -5.92 3.16 17.24
N PRO A 211 -5.67 4.08 18.21
CA PRO A 211 -4.39 4.13 18.91
C PRO A 211 -4.19 2.99 19.90
N VAL A 212 -5.24 2.20 20.15
CA VAL A 212 -5.28 1.10 21.12
C VAL A 212 -5.93 -0.14 20.50
N GLY A 213 -5.98 -1.26 21.21
CA GLY A 213 -6.61 -2.50 20.75
C GLY A 213 -8.14 -2.55 20.90
N ALA A 214 -8.81 -1.40 20.80
CA ALA A 214 -10.27 -1.33 20.88
C ALA A 214 -10.94 -1.74 19.56
N LEU A 215 -10.43 -1.31 18.42
CA LEU A 215 -10.88 -1.72 17.10
C LEU A 215 -9.77 -2.55 16.45
N THR A 216 -10.10 -3.76 16.05
CA THR A 216 -9.16 -4.72 15.44
C THR A 216 -9.78 -5.36 14.21
N LYS A 217 -8.95 -5.64 13.21
CA LYS A 217 -9.40 -6.33 12.00
C LYS A 217 -9.64 -7.80 12.28
N GLN A 218 -10.80 -8.31 11.86
CA GLN A 218 -11.19 -9.71 12.04
C GLN A 218 -10.16 -10.67 11.43
N ASP A 219 -9.70 -10.41 10.24
CA ASP A 219 -8.80 -11.30 9.51
C ASP A 219 -7.35 -11.28 10.01
N PHE A 220 -6.89 -10.21 10.66
CA PHE A 220 -5.55 -10.14 11.27
C PHE A 220 -5.54 -10.63 12.72
N ARG A 221 -6.68 -10.59 13.39
CA ARG A 221 -6.80 -10.89 14.81
C ARG A 221 -6.26 -12.29 15.13
N PHE A 222 -5.34 -12.35 16.10
CA PHE A 222 -4.67 -13.55 16.57
C PHE A 222 -3.80 -14.32 15.53
N LYS A 223 -3.60 -13.78 14.34
CA LYS A 223 -2.72 -14.41 13.36
C LYS A 223 -1.24 -14.33 13.77
N LYS A 224 -0.76 -13.12 14.06
CA LYS A 224 0.65 -12.90 14.36
C LYS A 224 0.90 -11.65 15.17
N ARG A 225 1.94 -11.69 16.02
CA ARG A 225 2.41 -10.51 16.72
C ARG A 225 3.27 -9.65 15.81
N VAL A 226 3.08 -8.33 15.91
CA VAL A 226 3.70 -7.37 14.99
C VAL A 226 5.23 -7.37 15.02
N TRP A 227 5.84 -7.70 16.14
CA TRP A 227 7.31 -7.78 16.25
C TRP A 227 7.95 -8.97 15.52
N PHE A 228 7.15 -9.91 15.02
CA PHE A 228 7.60 -10.97 14.13
C PHE A 228 7.42 -10.64 12.65
N LEU A 229 6.75 -9.54 12.33
CA LEU A 229 6.51 -9.12 10.97
C LEU A 229 7.71 -8.35 10.41
N LYS A 230 7.96 -8.57 9.14
CA LYS A 230 8.81 -7.72 8.32
C LYS A 230 7.93 -6.75 7.55
N HIS A 231 8.46 -5.58 7.30
CA HIS A 231 7.76 -4.49 6.64
C HIS A 231 8.47 -4.16 5.34
N THR A 232 7.73 -4.10 4.25
CA THR A 232 8.26 -3.75 2.94
C THR A 232 7.37 -2.72 2.27
N ASP A 233 7.98 -1.66 1.72
CA ASP A 233 7.26 -0.65 0.94
C ASP A 233 6.66 -1.27 -0.31
N GLY A 234 5.35 -1.14 -0.44
CA GLY A 234 4.55 -1.65 -1.54
C GLY A 234 3.74 -0.57 -2.23
N VAL A 235 3.10 -0.98 -3.30
CA VAL A 235 2.08 -0.22 -4.04
C VAL A 235 0.91 -1.14 -4.28
N CYS A 236 -0.30 -0.66 -4.07
CA CYS A 236 -1.52 -1.41 -4.31
C CYS A 236 -1.78 -1.57 -5.80
N GLY A 237 -2.07 -2.79 -6.23
CA GLY A 237 -2.44 -3.12 -7.61
C GLY A 237 -3.94 -3.29 -7.84
N GLY A 238 -4.79 -2.95 -6.86
CA GLY A 238 -6.24 -3.17 -6.98
C GLY A 238 -6.95 -2.25 -7.98
N CYS A 239 -6.38 -1.06 -8.23
CA CYS A 239 -6.88 -0.12 -9.24
C CYS A 239 -5.76 0.85 -9.66
N SER A 240 -6.04 1.69 -10.66
CA SER A 240 -5.08 2.66 -11.21
C SER A 240 -4.72 3.81 -10.26
N ARG A 241 -5.33 3.91 -9.06
CA ARG A 241 -4.92 4.87 -8.02
C ARG A 241 -3.52 4.60 -7.50
N ASN A 242 -3.08 3.32 -7.41
CA ASN A 242 -1.78 2.90 -6.89
C ASN A 242 -1.48 3.45 -5.49
N CYS A 243 -2.39 3.25 -4.55
CA CYS A 243 -2.17 3.63 -3.16
C CYS A 243 -0.83 3.10 -2.65
N ASN A 244 -0.06 3.94 -1.98
CA ASN A 244 1.18 3.53 -1.36
C ASN A 244 0.89 2.70 -0.11
N THR A 245 1.61 1.60 0.06
CA THR A 245 1.32 0.62 1.11
C THR A 245 2.58 0.18 1.85
N VAL A 246 2.35 -0.40 3.02
CA VAL A 246 3.31 -1.27 3.70
C VAL A 246 2.78 -2.68 3.65
N VAL A 247 3.58 -3.58 3.11
CA VAL A 247 3.29 -5.01 3.08
C VAL A 247 3.94 -5.66 4.30
N ASP A 248 3.11 -6.12 5.23
CA ASP A 248 3.54 -6.85 6.42
C ASP A 248 3.58 -8.34 6.11
N HIS A 249 4.75 -8.92 6.23
CA HIS A 249 4.98 -10.30 5.81
C HIS A 249 5.89 -11.08 6.77
N ASP A 250 5.81 -12.40 6.70
CA ASP A 250 6.74 -13.32 7.35
C ASP A 250 7.18 -14.40 6.37
N ARG A 251 8.48 -14.45 6.07
CA ARG A 251 9.12 -15.43 5.17
C ARG A 251 8.52 -15.47 3.77
N ALA A 252 7.48 -16.26 3.53
CA ALA A 252 6.87 -16.49 2.23
C ALA A 252 5.39 -16.10 2.16
N GLU A 253 4.87 -15.50 3.22
CA GLU A 253 3.45 -15.16 3.36
C GLU A 253 3.27 -13.68 3.64
N VAL A 254 2.35 -13.03 2.92
CA VAL A 254 1.84 -11.71 3.28
C VAL A 254 0.79 -11.88 4.36
N ILE A 255 0.92 -11.16 5.45
CA ILE A 255 0.04 -11.27 6.62
C ILE A 255 -1.04 -10.19 6.58
N ARG A 256 -0.67 -8.96 6.20
CA ARG A 256 -1.59 -7.83 6.00
C ARG A 256 -0.96 -6.75 5.11
N VAL A 257 -1.80 -5.91 4.55
CA VAL A 257 -1.38 -4.71 3.82
C VAL A 257 -2.00 -3.50 4.50
N MET A 258 -1.19 -2.47 4.71
CA MET A 258 -1.57 -1.23 5.39
C MET A 258 -1.27 0.00 4.52
N PRO A 259 -2.01 1.10 4.66
CA PRO A 259 -1.69 2.34 3.94
C PRO A 259 -0.36 2.92 4.40
N ARG A 260 0.40 3.45 3.47
CA ARG A 260 1.54 4.32 3.70
C ARG A 260 1.20 5.69 3.13
N ARG A 261 1.38 6.74 3.93
CA ARG A 261 1.03 8.11 3.54
C ARG A 261 1.73 8.53 2.26
N ARG A 262 0.95 9.04 1.34
CA ARG A 262 1.41 9.82 0.20
C ARG A 262 0.34 10.83 -0.17
N ASP A 263 0.62 12.10 0.12
CA ASP A 263 -0.38 13.18 0.04
C ASP A 263 -0.99 13.36 -1.35
N GLU A 264 -0.20 13.10 -2.40
CA GLU A 264 -0.64 13.25 -3.79
C GLU A 264 -1.45 12.05 -4.32
N ILE A 265 -1.52 10.92 -3.59
CA ILE A 265 -2.15 9.69 -4.09
C ILE A 265 -3.27 9.20 -3.18
N ASN A 266 -2.95 8.83 -1.94
CA ASN A 266 -3.87 8.19 -1.02
C ASN A 266 -3.88 8.81 0.37
N GLU A 267 -3.19 9.92 0.58
CA GLU A 267 -3.04 10.56 1.87
C GLU A 267 -2.72 9.53 2.97
N HIS A 268 -3.67 9.23 3.83
CA HIS A 268 -3.53 8.28 4.94
C HIS A 268 -4.37 6.99 4.76
N TRP A 269 -5.11 6.86 3.66
CA TRP A 269 -6.23 5.93 3.57
C TRP A 269 -5.98 4.81 2.55
N MET A 270 -6.73 3.73 2.70
CA MET A 270 -6.74 2.62 1.76
C MET A 270 -8.11 1.93 1.79
N CYS A 271 -8.60 1.47 0.64
CA CYS A 271 -9.82 0.67 0.56
C CYS A 271 -9.62 -0.76 1.07
N ASN A 272 -10.72 -1.43 1.39
CA ASN A 272 -10.69 -2.81 1.88
C ASN A 272 -10.22 -3.79 0.80
N GLU A 273 -10.67 -3.61 -0.43
CA GLU A 273 -10.34 -4.44 -1.59
C GLU A 273 -8.83 -4.45 -1.85
N GLY A 274 -8.20 -3.26 -1.83
CA GLY A 274 -6.76 -3.15 -1.99
C GLY A 274 -5.98 -3.83 -0.85
N ARG A 275 -6.52 -3.82 0.37
CA ARG A 275 -5.93 -4.53 1.51
C ARG A 275 -5.98 -6.03 1.36
N ASP A 276 -7.06 -6.54 0.75
CA ASP A 276 -7.30 -7.97 0.57
C ASP A 276 -6.64 -8.56 -0.67
N LEU A 277 -6.09 -7.72 -1.54
CA LEU A 277 -5.43 -8.15 -2.79
C LEU A 277 -4.40 -9.29 -2.57
N TYR A 278 -3.69 -9.29 -1.44
CA TYR A 278 -2.71 -10.34 -1.16
C TYR A 278 -3.32 -11.74 -1.00
N LYS A 279 -4.61 -11.83 -0.69
CA LYS A 279 -5.32 -13.12 -0.52
C LYS A 279 -5.34 -13.89 -1.83
N THR A 280 -5.43 -13.20 -2.96
CA THR A 280 -5.39 -13.81 -4.31
C THR A 280 -4.06 -14.50 -4.61
N LEU A 281 -2.95 -14.09 -3.94
CA LEU A 281 -1.66 -14.74 -4.11
C LEU A 281 -1.65 -16.20 -3.66
N GLY A 282 -2.47 -16.54 -2.64
CA GLY A 282 -2.61 -17.91 -2.13
C GLY A 282 -3.56 -18.77 -2.96
N GLU A 283 -4.45 -18.16 -3.72
CA GLU A 283 -5.45 -18.83 -4.56
C GLU A 283 -4.90 -19.14 -5.96
N ALA A 284 -3.88 -18.40 -6.41
CA ALA A 284 -3.30 -18.57 -7.74
C ALA A 284 -2.59 -19.91 -7.90
N VAL A 285 -2.95 -20.64 -8.94
CA VAL A 285 -2.20 -21.84 -9.36
C VAL A 285 -0.91 -21.41 -10.03
N ARG A 286 0.22 -21.87 -9.52
CA ARG A 286 1.56 -21.43 -9.97
C ARG A 286 2.47 -22.59 -10.33
N THR A 287 3.33 -22.37 -11.31
CA THR A 287 4.40 -23.32 -11.63
C THR A 287 5.76 -22.83 -11.16
N SER A 288 6.64 -23.75 -10.75
CA SER A 288 8.01 -23.43 -10.33
C SER A 288 9.04 -23.55 -11.45
N ALA A 289 8.64 -24.05 -12.62
CA ALA A 289 9.50 -24.28 -13.78
C ALA A 289 8.74 -24.02 -15.09
N PRO A 290 9.42 -23.77 -16.22
CA PRO A 290 8.77 -23.67 -17.52
C PRO A 290 7.96 -24.93 -17.84
N ILE A 291 6.81 -24.75 -18.50
CA ILE A 291 5.96 -25.84 -18.99
C ILE A 291 5.93 -25.71 -20.51
N ALA A 292 6.33 -26.79 -21.21
CA ALA A 292 6.19 -26.88 -22.67
C ALA A 292 5.23 -28.02 -23.02
N LYS A 293 4.44 -27.85 -24.07
CA LYS A 293 3.59 -28.91 -24.62
C LYS A 293 4.27 -29.51 -25.83
N VAL A 294 4.62 -30.80 -25.73
CA VAL A 294 5.16 -31.60 -26.81
C VAL A 294 4.14 -32.69 -27.16
N GLU A 295 3.65 -32.68 -28.39
CA GLU A 295 2.60 -33.62 -28.86
C GLU A 295 1.36 -33.64 -27.92
N GLY A 296 0.99 -32.50 -27.37
CA GLY A 296 -0.12 -32.33 -26.45
C GLY A 296 0.14 -32.76 -25.00
N LEU A 297 1.34 -33.26 -24.68
CA LEU A 297 1.75 -33.64 -23.32
C LEU A 297 2.56 -32.52 -22.68
N ALA A 298 2.19 -32.14 -21.43
CA ALA A 298 2.92 -31.17 -20.65
C ALA A 298 4.28 -31.76 -20.19
N THR A 299 5.36 -31.04 -20.46
CA THR A 299 6.72 -31.36 -20.03
C THR A 299 7.31 -30.18 -19.28
N ALA A 300 8.30 -30.42 -18.42
CA ALA A 300 9.00 -29.38 -17.67
C ALA A 300 10.45 -29.27 -18.19
N PRO A 301 10.69 -28.52 -19.27
CA PRO A 301 12.05 -28.29 -19.76
C PRO A 301 12.83 -27.42 -18.76
N GLY A 302 14.16 -27.56 -18.73
CA GLY A 302 15.01 -26.59 -18.05
C GLY A 302 14.90 -25.19 -18.70
N TRP A 303 15.26 -24.15 -17.95
CA TRP A 303 15.19 -22.77 -18.43
C TRP A 303 15.95 -22.52 -19.73
N ASP A 304 17.16 -23.08 -19.86
CA ASP A 304 17.97 -22.89 -21.07
C ASP A 304 17.30 -23.47 -22.32
N ALA A 305 16.72 -24.68 -22.19
CA ALA A 305 15.97 -25.31 -23.27
C ALA A 305 14.69 -24.53 -23.62
N ALA A 306 13.96 -24.04 -22.61
CA ALA A 306 12.75 -23.26 -22.81
C ALA A 306 13.06 -21.93 -23.53
N LEU A 307 14.11 -21.23 -23.14
CA LEU A 307 14.53 -19.97 -23.77
C LEU A 307 15.07 -20.19 -25.18
N ALA A 308 15.85 -21.24 -25.40
CA ALA A 308 16.33 -21.60 -26.74
C ALA A 308 15.15 -21.87 -27.68
N TRP A 309 14.20 -22.70 -27.25
CA TRP A 309 12.99 -22.99 -28.03
C TRP A 309 12.17 -21.72 -28.32
N ALA A 310 11.95 -20.86 -27.30
CA ALA A 310 11.27 -19.57 -27.51
C ALA A 310 11.98 -18.71 -28.54
N GLY A 311 13.31 -18.66 -28.50
CA GLY A 311 14.14 -17.94 -29.50
C GLY A 311 13.98 -18.49 -30.91
N GLU A 312 13.91 -19.81 -31.06
CA GLU A 312 13.68 -20.48 -32.36
C GLU A 312 12.29 -20.13 -32.93
N GLN A 313 11.26 -19.99 -32.12
CA GLN A 313 9.93 -19.61 -32.58
C GLN A 313 9.82 -18.10 -32.89
N LEU A 314 10.47 -17.26 -32.11
CA LEU A 314 10.40 -15.81 -32.22
C LEU A 314 11.29 -15.24 -33.32
N ALA A 315 12.50 -15.76 -33.51
CA ALA A 315 13.48 -15.19 -34.46
C ALA A 315 13.00 -15.14 -35.92
N PRO A 316 12.28 -16.14 -36.48
CA PRO A 316 11.75 -16.09 -37.83
C PRO A 316 10.77 -14.95 -38.07
N GLN A 317 10.07 -14.50 -37.04
CA GLN A 317 9.02 -13.47 -37.13
C GLN A 317 9.56 -12.10 -37.56
N LYS A 318 10.87 -11.85 -37.40
CA LYS A 318 11.54 -10.66 -37.96
C LYS A 318 11.31 -10.48 -39.47
N LYS A 319 11.12 -11.58 -40.17
CA LYS A 319 10.96 -11.62 -41.64
C LYS A 319 9.52 -11.89 -42.04
N ASN A 320 8.83 -12.75 -41.29
CA ASN A 320 7.48 -13.22 -41.63
C ASN A 320 6.40 -12.21 -41.25
N GLY A 321 6.64 -11.38 -40.23
CA GLY A 321 5.69 -10.35 -39.77
C GLY A 321 4.38 -10.87 -39.18
N LYS A 322 4.31 -12.15 -38.79
CA LYS A 322 3.10 -12.82 -38.28
C LYS A 322 3.14 -13.01 -36.77
N LEU A 323 3.73 -12.02 -36.09
CA LEU A 323 3.80 -11.95 -34.64
C LEU A 323 2.77 -10.97 -34.09
N ALA A 324 1.99 -11.40 -33.10
CA ALA A 324 1.24 -10.53 -32.24
C ALA A 324 1.73 -10.62 -30.79
N ALA A 325 1.60 -9.55 -30.03
CA ALA A 325 2.00 -9.50 -28.63
C ALA A 325 0.98 -8.73 -27.80
N ILE A 326 0.68 -9.25 -26.62
CA ILE A 326 -0.29 -8.68 -25.68
C ILE A 326 0.40 -8.45 -24.34
N ALA A 327 0.54 -7.19 -23.96
CA ALA A 327 1.06 -6.76 -22.66
C ALA A 327 -0.02 -6.79 -21.59
N SER A 328 0.38 -6.76 -20.31
CA SER A 328 -0.53 -6.68 -19.16
C SER A 328 -0.29 -5.40 -18.38
N PRO A 329 -1.33 -4.78 -17.82
CA PRO A 329 -1.22 -3.62 -16.94
C PRO A 329 -0.54 -3.96 -15.61
N TRP A 330 -0.27 -5.22 -15.31
CA TRP A 330 0.50 -5.65 -14.16
C TRP A 330 2.01 -5.63 -14.39
N MET A 331 2.46 -5.42 -15.61
CA MET A 331 3.88 -5.21 -15.88
C MET A 331 4.40 -3.97 -15.15
N THR A 332 5.65 -4.01 -14.71
CA THR A 332 6.33 -2.79 -14.28
C THR A 332 6.70 -1.92 -15.48
N ASN A 333 6.95 -0.65 -15.27
CA ASN A 333 7.42 0.25 -16.34
C ASN A 333 8.69 -0.27 -16.98
N GLU A 334 9.57 -0.85 -16.18
CA GLU A 334 10.83 -1.43 -16.62
C GLU A 334 10.64 -2.68 -17.50
N GLU A 335 9.72 -3.56 -17.09
CA GLU A 335 9.34 -4.75 -17.88
C GLU A 335 8.69 -4.35 -19.21
N ALA A 336 7.75 -3.40 -19.17
CA ALA A 336 7.06 -2.88 -20.35
C ALA A 336 8.05 -2.27 -21.36
N LEU A 337 9.09 -1.57 -20.90
CA LEU A 337 10.16 -1.05 -21.77
C LEU A 337 10.89 -2.17 -22.49
N VAL A 338 11.26 -3.26 -21.81
CA VAL A 338 11.97 -4.38 -22.42
C VAL A 338 11.04 -5.17 -23.34
N PHE A 339 9.79 -5.38 -22.95
CA PHE A 339 8.77 -6.05 -23.76
C PHE A 339 8.51 -5.30 -25.08
N THR A 340 8.25 -3.99 -25.00
CA THR A 340 8.11 -3.13 -26.17
C THR A 340 9.34 -3.22 -27.07
N HIS A 341 10.55 -3.19 -26.51
CA HIS A 341 11.78 -3.29 -27.27
C HIS A 341 11.93 -4.67 -27.94
N LEU A 342 11.62 -5.76 -27.22
CA LEU A 342 11.62 -7.11 -27.79
C LEU A 342 10.71 -7.16 -29.03
N VAL A 343 9.46 -6.75 -28.88
CA VAL A 343 8.47 -6.82 -29.95
C VAL A 343 8.85 -5.89 -31.12
N THR A 344 9.08 -4.59 -30.87
CA THR A 344 9.18 -3.58 -31.93
C THR A 344 10.57 -3.45 -32.54
N LYS A 345 11.65 -3.69 -31.79
CA LYS A 345 13.04 -3.48 -32.25
C LYS A 345 13.73 -4.78 -32.56
N VAL A 346 13.59 -5.80 -31.72
CA VAL A 346 14.22 -7.11 -31.95
C VAL A 346 13.43 -7.91 -32.99
N LEU A 347 12.11 -8.04 -32.80
CA LEU A 347 11.22 -8.86 -33.64
C LEU A 347 10.58 -8.07 -34.78
N LYS A 348 10.61 -6.73 -34.73
CA LYS A 348 10.03 -5.81 -35.74
C LYS A 348 8.50 -5.98 -35.91
N GLY A 349 7.85 -6.53 -34.90
CA GLY A 349 6.39 -6.65 -34.83
C GLY A 349 5.71 -5.27 -34.73
N GLN A 350 4.51 -5.18 -35.30
CA GLN A 350 3.65 -3.99 -35.26
C GLN A 350 2.38 -4.22 -34.48
N TRP A 351 1.98 -5.48 -34.26
CA TRP A 351 0.78 -5.87 -33.55
C TRP A 351 1.11 -6.07 -32.07
N LEU A 352 1.04 -4.99 -31.34
CA LEU A 352 1.33 -4.92 -29.92
C LEU A 352 0.28 -4.04 -29.26
N ASP A 353 -0.41 -4.56 -28.28
CA ASP A 353 -1.32 -3.80 -27.46
C ASP A 353 -1.31 -4.28 -26.00
N VAL A 354 -1.96 -3.55 -25.13
CA VAL A 354 -2.14 -3.91 -23.74
C VAL A 354 -3.56 -4.45 -23.54
N LYS A 355 -3.70 -5.57 -22.83
CA LYS A 355 -5.00 -6.00 -22.35
C LYS A 355 -5.43 -5.13 -21.17
N ASP A 356 -6.73 -4.98 -21.02
CA ASP A 356 -7.30 -4.40 -19.80
C ASP A 356 -7.81 -5.53 -18.91
N ASP A 357 -7.51 -5.49 -17.63
CA ASP A 357 -8.17 -6.36 -16.67
C ASP A 357 -9.44 -5.62 -16.21
N VAL A 358 -10.58 -6.11 -16.60
CA VAL A 358 -11.87 -5.65 -16.08
C VAL A 358 -12.21 -6.52 -14.89
N VAL A 359 -12.21 -5.90 -13.76
CA VAL A 359 -12.75 -6.50 -12.56
C VAL A 359 -14.17 -5.96 -12.42
N ASP A 360 -15.17 -6.84 -12.48
CA ASP A 360 -16.49 -6.54 -11.93
C ASP A 360 -16.27 -6.20 -10.46
N GLY A 361 -16.24 -4.92 -10.14
CA GLY A 361 -15.78 -4.56 -8.84
C GLY A 361 -16.59 -3.44 -8.26
N TYR A 362 -15.95 -2.37 -8.06
CA TYR A 362 -16.48 -1.22 -7.38
C TYR A 362 -16.38 -0.01 -8.31
N PRO A 363 -17.39 0.84 -8.36
CA PRO A 363 -17.34 2.08 -9.13
C PRO A 363 -16.32 3.04 -8.52
N ALA A 364 -15.92 4.05 -9.30
CA ALA A 364 -15.17 5.18 -8.78
C ALA A 364 -15.96 5.88 -7.67
N ASP A 365 -15.22 6.43 -6.72
CA ASP A 365 -15.77 7.26 -5.64
C ASP A 365 -14.97 8.56 -5.46
N ASP A 366 -15.44 9.42 -4.57
CA ASP A 366 -14.80 10.70 -4.27
C ASP A 366 -13.54 10.56 -3.39
N LEU A 367 -13.18 9.34 -2.92
CA LEU A 367 -12.08 9.16 -2.01
C LEU A 367 -10.87 8.51 -2.69
N LEU A 368 -10.94 7.23 -3.04
CA LEU A 368 -9.78 6.53 -3.60
C LEU A 368 -10.10 5.63 -4.79
N HIS A 369 -11.31 5.08 -4.86
CA HIS A 369 -11.67 4.15 -5.94
C HIS A 369 -11.62 4.84 -7.30
N THR A 370 -11.10 4.12 -8.29
CA THR A 370 -11.13 4.51 -9.70
C THR A 370 -11.83 3.42 -10.50
N ASP A 371 -12.51 3.79 -11.59
CA ASP A 371 -13.15 2.82 -12.50
C ASP A 371 -12.13 1.96 -13.25
N ASP A 372 -10.89 2.44 -13.35
CA ASP A 372 -9.80 1.71 -13.99
C ASP A 372 -9.10 0.82 -12.96
N HIS A 373 -9.34 -0.48 -13.03
CA HIS A 373 -8.72 -1.49 -12.17
C HIS A 373 -7.36 -2.00 -12.68
N ASN A 374 -6.76 -1.29 -13.61
CA ASN A 374 -5.48 -1.63 -14.21
C ASN A 374 -4.34 -0.87 -13.51
N PRO A 375 -3.49 -1.52 -12.71
CA PRO A 375 -2.57 -0.80 -11.83
C PRO A 375 -1.55 0.06 -12.58
N ASN A 376 -1.04 -0.41 -13.71
CA ASN A 376 0.02 0.28 -14.45
C ASN A 376 -0.29 0.52 -15.94
N ARG A 377 -1.55 0.67 -16.30
CA ARG A 377 -1.95 0.92 -17.68
C ARG A 377 -1.18 2.10 -18.29
N ASN A 378 -1.15 3.23 -17.58
CA ASN A 378 -0.46 4.44 -18.04
C ASN A 378 1.04 4.21 -18.24
N GLY A 379 1.69 3.48 -17.34
CA GLY A 379 3.11 3.17 -17.46
C GLY A 379 3.44 2.23 -18.63
N VAL A 380 2.60 1.23 -18.84
CA VAL A 380 2.75 0.25 -19.93
C VAL A 380 2.54 0.93 -21.30
N ILE A 381 1.52 1.79 -21.42
CA ILE A 381 1.28 2.61 -22.63
C ILE A 381 2.44 3.59 -22.84
N ALA A 382 2.90 4.29 -21.81
CA ALA A 382 4.01 5.22 -21.89
C ALA A 382 5.34 4.54 -22.29
N ALA A 383 5.52 3.27 -21.88
CA ALA A 383 6.66 2.46 -22.31
C ALA A 383 6.57 2.00 -23.77
N GLY A 384 5.42 2.21 -24.45
CA GLY A 384 5.21 1.96 -25.85
C GLY A 384 4.50 0.65 -26.20
N CYS A 385 3.83 0.00 -25.25
CA CYS A 385 2.94 -1.13 -25.53
C CYS A 385 1.62 -0.61 -26.14
N VAL A 386 1.69 -0.22 -27.38
CA VAL A 386 0.59 0.32 -28.19
C VAL A 386 0.71 -0.15 -29.63
N PRO A 387 -0.38 -0.16 -30.41
CA PRO A 387 -0.36 -0.51 -31.82
C PRO A 387 0.70 0.28 -32.61
N GLY A 388 1.40 -0.42 -33.48
CA GLY A 388 2.40 0.21 -34.34
C GLY A 388 1.79 1.27 -35.26
N LYS A 389 2.53 2.34 -35.53
CA LYS A 389 2.05 3.46 -36.39
C LYS A 389 1.67 3.06 -37.81
N LYS A 390 2.26 1.99 -38.32
CA LYS A 390 2.01 1.47 -39.65
C LYS A 390 1.48 0.04 -39.53
N ASP A 391 0.27 -0.19 -39.97
CA ASP A 391 -0.40 -1.49 -39.97
C ASP A 391 -0.49 -2.16 -38.57
N GLY A 392 -0.44 -1.34 -37.51
CA GLY A 392 -0.64 -1.82 -36.12
C GLY A 392 -2.08 -2.25 -35.88
N LYS A 393 -2.26 -3.31 -35.09
CA LYS A 393 -3.55 -3.79 -34.66
C LYS A 393 -3.68 -3.58 -33.16
N ASP A 394 -4.82 -3.10 -32.71
CA ASP A 394 -5.24 -3.06 -31.30
C ASP A 394 -5.68 -4.46 -30.83
N LEU A 395 -5.96 -4.62 -29.56
CA LEU A 395 -6.30 -5.91 -28.98
C LEU A 395 -7.49 -6.60 -29.70
N PRO A 396 -8.63 -5.92 -29.97
CA PRO A 396 -9.72 -6.52 -30.74
C PRO A 396 -9.28 -7.03 -32.11
N ALA A 397 -8.55 -6.22 -32.86
CA ALA A 397 -8.08 -6.60 -34.20
C ALA A 397 -6.99 -7.69 -34.16
N ILE A 398 -6.19 -7.76 -33.08
CA ILE A 398 -5.26 -8.88 -32.86
C ILE A 398 -6.04 -10.19 -32.67
N LEU A 399 -7.09 -10.18 -31.87
CA LEU A 399 -7.90 -11.37 -31.61
C LEU A 399 -8.67 -11.85 -32.87
N GLU A 400 -9.18 -10.92 -33.66
CA GLU A 400 -9.75 -11.23 -34.97
C GLU A 400 -8.71 -11.86 -35.93
N ALA A 401 -7.48 -11.35 -35.92
CA ALA A 401 -6.40 -11.92 -36.71
C ALA A 401 -5.98 -13.31 -36.21
N CYS A 402 -6.06 -13.57 -34.91
CA CYS A 402 -5.84 -14.91 -34.35
C CYS A 402 -6.91 -15.89 -34.89
N ALA A 403 -8.19 -15.50 -34.80
CA ALA A 403 -9.30 -16.33 -35.32
C ALA A 403 -9.20 -16.58 -36.83
N ALA A 404 -8.70 -15.60 -37.60
CA ALA A 404 -8.50 -15.71 -39.03
C ALA A 404 -7.23 -16.53 -39.43
N GLY A 405 -6.43 -17.00 -38.46
CA GLY A 405 -5.18 -17.72 -38.70
C GLY A 405 -4.04 -16.85 -39.29
N GLU A 406 -4.12 -15.54 -39.15
CA GLU A 406 -3.09 -14.61 -39.61
C GLU A 406 -1.87 -14.55 -38.65
N VAL A 407 -2.03 -14.98 -37.38
CA VAL A 407 -0.99 -14.97 -36.36
C VAL A 407 -0.32 -16.34 -36.29
N GLU A 408 1.00 -16.40 -36.50
CA GLU A 408 1.78 -17.64 -36.30
C GLU A 408 2.32 -17.76 -34.88
N VAL A 409 2.71 -16.63 -34.28
CA VAL A 409 3.22 -16.59 -32.91
C VAL A 409 2.51 -15.49 -32.12
N LEU A 410 1.93 -15.88 -30.97
CA LEU A 410 1.34 -14.95 -30.00
C LEU A 410 2.16 -14.96 -28.71
N LEU A 411 2.69 -13.80 -28.33
CA LEU A 411 3.42 -13.59 -27.07
C LEU A 411 2.52 -12.84 -26.08
N VAL A 412 2.20 -13.45 -24.97
CA VAL A 412 1.29 -12.87 -23.97
C VAL A 412 1.97 -12.73 -22.61
N TRP A 413 1.77 -11.58 -21.98
CA TRP A 413 2.16 -11.36 -20.59
C TRP A 413 0.96 -11.41 -19.66
N GLY A 414 1.08 -12.21 -18.60
CA GLY A 414 0.10 -12.35 -17.53
C GLY A 414 -1.05 -13.32 -17.80
N PRO A 415 -1.83 -13.59 -16.76
CA PRO A 415 -3.06 -14.38 -16.86
C PRO A 415 -4.25 -13.54 -17.32
N GLY A 416 -5.41 -14.16 -17.50
CA GLY A 416 -6.71 -13.51 -17.62
C GLY A 416 -7.08 -13.03 -19.03
N LEU A 417 -6.37 -13.45 -20.09
CA LEU A 417 -6.72 -13.04 -21.46
C LEU A 417 -8.01 -13.73 -21.95
N VAL A 418 -8.25 -14.98 -21.56
CA VAL A 418 -9.42 -15.75 -22.01
C VAL A 418 -10.70 -15.21 -21.38
N ASN A 419 -10.64 -14.88 -20.10
CA ASN A 419 -11.78 -14.34 -19.34
C ASN A 419 -11.84 -12.80 -19.38
N HIS A 420 -11.23 -12.21 -20.38
CA HIS A 420 -11.16 -10.77 -20.54
C HIS A 420 -12.49 -10.21 -21.04
N TYR A 421 -13.14 -9.33 -20.27
CA TYR A 421 -14.39 -8.64 -20.59
C TYR A 421 -15.61 -9.55 -20.81
N ASP A 422 -16.74 -8.92 -21.16
CA ASP A 422 -18.03 -9.52 -21.59
C ASP A 422 -17.94 -10.42 -22.83
N ARG A 423 -16.75 -10.90 -23.17
CA ARG A 423 -16.55 -11.81 -24.29
C ARG A 423 -16.85 -13.23 -23.87
N ASP A 424 -17.51 -13.94 -24.73
CA ASP A 424 -17.70 -15.38 -24.59
C ASP A 424 -16.32 -16.07 -24.49
N ALA A 425 -16.00 -16.60 -23.31
CA ALA A 425 -14.73 -17.30 -23.06
C ALA A 425 -14.53 -18.47 -24.03
N ALA A 426 -15.60 -19.15 -24.46
CA ALA A 426 -15.53 -20.23 -25.44
C ALA A 426 -15.10 -19.71 -26.82
N ALA A 427 -15.66 -18.59 -27.27
CA ALA A 427 -15.25 -17.95 -28.52
C ALA A 427 -13.81 -17.46 -28.48
N MET A 428 -13.35 -16.99 -27.31
CA MET A 428 -11.95 -16.59 -27.11
C MET A 428 -11.00 -17.79 -27.20
N VAL A 429 -11.33 -18.91 -26.55
CA VAL A 429 -10.57 -20.16 -26.65
C VAL A 429 -10.51 -20.66 -28.08
N GLU A 430 -11.61 -20.61 -28.83
CA GLU A 430 -11.66 -21.01 -30.24
C GLU A 430 -10.72 -20.13 -31.10
N ALA A 431 -10.79 -18.81 -30.94
CA ALA A 431 -9.93 -17.87 -31.66
C ALA A 431 -8.45 -18.09 -31.37
N LEU A 432 -8.08 -18.27 -30.10
CA LEU A 432 -6.70 -18.48 -29.65
C LEU A 432 -6.18 -19.87 -30.05
N SER A 433 -7.04 -20.89 -30.11
CA SER A 433 -6.67 -22.25 -30.54
C SER A 433 -6.24 -22.32 -32.01
N SER A 434 -6.58 -21.30 -32.81
CA SER A 434 -6.13 -21.18 -34.20
C SER A 434 -4.67 -20.71 -34.35
N VAL A 435 -4.04 -20.26 -33.24
CA VAL A 435 -2.66 -19.77 -33.24
C VAL A 435 -1.68 -20.95 -33.06
N PRO A 436 -0.76 -21.19 -34.02
CA PRO A 436 0.15 -22.34 -33.95
C PRO A 436 1.07 -22.34 -32.73
N VAL A 437 1.54 -21.18 -32.32
CA VAL A 437 2.48 -21.04 -31.18
C VAL A 437 2.03 -19.90 -30.25
N ILE A 438 1.64 -20.26 -29.05
CA ILE A 438 1.39 -19.31 -27.96
C ILE A 438 2.51 -19.43 -26.92
N ILE A 439 3.19 -18.33 -26.61
CA ILE A 439 4.16 -18.23 -25.53
C ILE A 439 3.56 -17.31 -24.46
N GLN A 440 3.29 -17.87 -23.30
CA GLN A 440 2.77 -17.12 -22.15
C GLN A 440 3.87 -16.90 -21.10
N ILE A 441 4.04 -15.66 -20.66
CA ILE A 441 4.85 -15.29 -19.50
C ILE A 441 3.89 -14.92 -18.38
N THR A 442 3.82 -15.71 -17.32
CA THR A 442 2.77 -15.52 -16.30
C THR A 442 3.23 -15.87 -14.89
N ASP A 443 2.65 -15.22 -13.90
CA ASP A 443 2.81 -15.53 -12.48
C ASP A 443 1.70 -16.47 -11.94
N ALA A 444 0.65 -16.68 -12.72
CA ALA A 444 -0.44 -17.61 -12.40
C ALA A 444 -0.87 -18.37 -13.65
N LEU A 445 -1.20 -19.66 -13.50
CA LEU A 445 -1.75 -20.48 -14.57
C LEU A 445 -3.24 -20.19 -14.73
N ASP A 446 -3.69 -20.15 -15.98
CA ASP A 446 -5.07 -19.88 -16.36
C ASP A 446 -5.46 -20.70 -17.61
N GLU A 447 -6.63 -20.44 -18.19
CA GLU A 447 -7.15 -21.11 -19.39
C GLU A 447 -6.20 -20.89 -20.59
N LEU A 448 -5.52 -19.75 -20.69
CA LEU A 448 -4.54 -19.53 -21.75
C LEU A 448 -3.32 -20.45 -21.59
N SER A 449 -2.94 -20.78 -20.37
CA SER A 449 -1.84 -21.72 -20.08
C SER A 449 -2.16 -23.12 -20.63
N GLU A 450 -3.44 -23.48 -20.72
CA GLU A 450 -3.87 -24.73 -21.35
C GLU A 450 -3.72 -24.74 -22.87
N LEU A 451 -3.70 -23.57 -23.50
CA LEU A 451 -3.49 -23.42 -24.96
C LEU A 451 -2.00 -23.18 -25.31
N ALA A 452 -1.26 -22.64 -24.38
CA ALA A 452 0.11 -22.21 -24.62
C ALA A 452 1.05 -23.40 -24.95
N ALA A 453 1.84 -23.25 -26.00
CA ALA A 453 2.91 -24.18 -26.35
C ALA A 453 4.07 -24.06 -25.34
N LEU A 454 4.29 -22.90 -24.76
CA LEU A 454 5.27 -22.67 -23.73
C LEU A 454 4.75 -21.66 -22.69
N VAL A 455 4.80 -22.05 -21.41
CA VAL A 455 4.55 -21.17 -20.27
C VAL A 455 5.86 -20.92 -19.52
N LEU A 456 6.20 -19.65 -19.34
CA LEU A 456 7.38 -19.18 -18.63
C LEU A 456 6.98 -18.53 -17.31
N PRO A 457 7.31 -19.13 -16.14
CA PRO A 457 6.89 -18.61 -14.85
C PRO A 457 7.64 -17.32 -14.48
N ALA A 458 6.89 -16.24 -14.32
CA ALA A 458 7.35 -14.97 -13.81
C ALA A 458 7.05 -14.81 -12.31
N ARG A 459 7.73 -13.85 -11.67
CA ARG A 459 7.44 -13.44 -10.29
C ARG A 459 6.20 -12.55 -10.24
N ASN A 460 5.39 -12.73 -9.21
CA ASN A 460 4.26 -11.84 -8.94
C ASN A 460 4.70 -10.48 -8.34
N TRP A 461 3.75 -9.58 -8.11
CA TRP A 461 4.02 -8.24 -7.59
C TRP A 461 4.72 -8.24 -6.22
N ALA A 462 4.46 -9.21 -5.34
CA ALA A 462 5.06 -9.29 -4.01
C ALA A 462 6.51 -9.87 -4.03
N GLU A 463 6.92 -10.48 -5.13
CA GLU A 463 8.21 -11.17 -5.28
C GLU A 463 9.24 -10.40 -6.12
N ARG A 464 8.87 -9.24 -6.65
CA ARG A 464 9.72 -8.42 -7.54
C ARG A 464 9.79 -6.96 -7.10
N ASN A 465 10.78 -6.26 -7.61
CA ASN A 465 10.86 -4.81 -7.52
C ASN A 465 10.26 -4.20 -8.78
N GLY A 466 9.73 -2.99 -8.68
CA GLY A 466 9.21 -2.31 -9.86
C GLY A 466 8.77 -0.89 -9.61
N THR A 467 8.37 -0.25 -10.70
CA THR A 467 7.72 1.06 -10.70
C THR A 467 6.41 0.95 -11.47
N TRP A 468 5.34 1.49 -10.91
CA TRP A 468 4.07 1.69 -11.58
C TRP A 468 3.76 3.18 -11.74
N THR A 469 3.00 3.51 -12.77
CA THR A 469 2.53 4.87 -13.04
C THR A 469 1.02 4.90 -12.90
N ASN A 470 0.51 5.67 -11.96
CA ASN A 470 -0.90 5.74 -11.65
C ASN A 470 -1.72 6.52 -12.69
N VAL A 471 -3.03 6.63 -12.46
CA VAL A 471 -3.97 7.35 -13.33
C VAL A 471 -3.60 8.84 -13.50
N ASP A 472 -3.02 9.47 -12.47
CA ASP A 472 -2.62 10.88 -12.47
C ASP A 472 -1.18 11.10 -13.00
N GLY A 473 -0.49 10.03 -13.40
CA GLY A 473 0.87 10.09 -13.92
C GLY A 473 1.97 10.05 -12.84
N HIS A 474 1.63 9.86 -11.57
CA HIS A 474 2.60 9.69 -10.50
C HIS A 474 3.29 8.33 -10.58
N HIS A 475 4.60 8.32 -10.41
CA HIS A 475 5.38 7.09 -10.35
C HIS A 475 5.51 6.61 -8.91
N SER A 476 5.16 5.35 -8.66
CA SER A 476 5.28 4.71 -7.35
C SER A 476 6.17 3.49 -7.42
N ARG A 477 7.19 3.44 -6.55
CA ARG A 477 8.13 2.34 -6.46
C ARG A 477 7.71 1.34 -5.39
N PHE A 478 7.84 0.06 -5.67
CA PHE A 478 7.65 -1.01 -4.70
C PHE A 478 8.85 -1.95 -4.67
N LYS A 479 9.00 -2.63 -3.55
CA LYS A 479 10.08 -3.58 -3.27
C LYS A 479 9.50 -4.99 -3.07
N LYS A 480 10.30 -5.99 -3.40
CA LYS A 480 9.93 -7.39 -3.14
C LYS A 480 9.76 -7.63 -1.63
N ALA A 481 8.61 -8.13 -1.23
CA ALA A 481 8.30 -8.55 0.13
C ALA A 481 8.58 -10.05 0.35
N LEU A 482 8.30 -10.87 -0.66
CA LEU A 482 8.40 -12.32 -0.59
C LEU A 482 9.63 -12.86 -1.33
N ARG A 483 9.98 -14.09 -1.02
CA ARG A 483 10.93 -14.88 -1.83
C ARG A 483 10.23 -15.35 -3.11
N PRO A 484 10.96 -15.49 -4.22
CA PRO A 484 10.40 -16.05 -5.45
C PRO A 484 9.80 -17.43 -5.24
N HIS A 485 8.69 -17.70 -5.92
CA HIS A 485 8.07 -19.01 -5.95
C HIS A 485 8.91 -19.96 -6.81
N GLY A 486 9.51 -20.97 -6.18
CA GLY A 486 10.32 -21.98 -6.89
C GLY A 486 11.40 -21.36 -7.77
N GLY A 487 11.45 -21.81 -9.02
CA GLY A 487 12.38 -21.32 -10.05
C GLY A 487 11.84 -20.19 -10.91
N SER A 488 10.75 -19.48 -10.50
CA SER A 488 10.22 -18.34 -11.26
C SER A 488 11.26 -17.22 -11.43
N ARG A 489 11.30 -16.59 -12.59
CA ARG A 489 12.26 -15.52 -12.92
C ARG A 489 11.68 -14.14 -12.78
N ASP A 490 12.54 -13.18 -12.49
CA ASP A 490 12.20 -11.76 -12.55
C ASP A 490 11.83 -11.38 -13.98
N GLY A 491 10.72 -10.67 -14.16
CA GLY A 491 10.19 -10.40 -15.49
C GLY A 491 11.12 -9.56 -16.36
N PHE A 492 11.81 -8.59 -15.77
CA PHE A 492 12.79 -7.76 -16.47
C PHE A 492 13.98 -8.59 -16.97
N GLU A 493 14.49 -9.51 -16.12
CA GLU A 493 15.59 -10.42 -16.47
C GLU A 493 15.14 -11.39 -17.57
N LEU A 494 13.97 -12.01 -17.39
CA LEU A 494 13.39 -12.96 -18.34
C LEU A 494 13.20 -12.36 -19.74
N LEU A 495 12.63 -11.15 -19.81
CA LEU A 495 12.47 -10.43 -21.08
C LEU A 495 13.81 -10.06 -21.72
N SER A 496 14.81 -9.73 -20.91
CA SER A 496 16.16 -9.45 -21.40
C SER A 496 16.81 -10.70 -21.99
N GLU A 497 16.63 -11.86 -21.37
CA GLU A 497 17.08 -13.16 -21.88
C GLU A 497 16.36 -13.55 -23.17
N LEU A 498 15.05 -13.30 -23.27
CA LEU A 498 14.29 -13.52 -24.51
C LEU A 498 14.76 -12.61 -25.65
N CYS A 499 15.15 -11.36 -25.37
CA CYS A 499 15.79 -10.51 -26.38
C CYS A 499 17.04 -11.16 -26.97
N VAL A 500 17.87 -11.77 -26.12
CA VAL A 500 19.11 -12.44 -26.54
C VAL A 500 18.79 -13.73 -27.31
N ALA A 501 17.88 -14.56 -26.79
CA ALA A 501 17.46 -15.81 -27.43
C ALA A 501 16.86 -15.57 -28.82
N ALA A 502 16.13 -14.47 -29.02
CA ALA A 502 15.62 -14.03 -30.31
C ALA A 502 16.68 -13.35 -31.21
N GLY A 503 17.96 -13.40 -30.85
CA GLY A 503 19.09 -12.86 -31.64
C GLY A 503 19.16 -11.33 -31.65
N GLY A 504 18.70 -10.68 -30.56
CA GLY A 504 18.81 -9.24 -30.33
C GLY A 504 19.63 -8.92 -29.09
N LYS A 505 19.45 -7.69 -28.58
CA LYS A 505 20.03 -7.23 -27.30
C LYS A 505 18.96 -6.49 -26.50
N PRO A 506 18.94 -6.60 -25.16
CA PRO A 506 18.03 -5.82 -24.37
C PRO A 506 18.33 -4.31 -24.47
N PRO A 507 17.33 -3.44 -24.28
CA PRO A 507 17.48 -1.99 -24.47
C PRO A 507 18.34 -1.33 -23.39
N VAL A 508 18.48 -1.95 -22.26
CA VAL A 508 19.19 -1.50 -21.04
C VAL A 508 19.67 -2.72 -20.25
N LYS A 509 20.62 -2.51 -19.33
CA LYS A 509 21.20 -3.60 -18.53
C LYS A 509 20.59 -3.71 -17.14
N THR A 510 20.09 -2.62 -16.59
CA THR A 510 19.61 -2.57 -15.19
C THR A 510 18.29 -1.83 -15.09
N PHE A 511 17.56 -2.08 -14.00
CA PHE A 511 16.37 -1.31 -13.63
C PHE A 511 16.61 0.20 -13.58
N LYS A 512 17.77 0.61 -13.02
CA LYS A 512 18.16 2.03 -12.96
C LYS A 512 18.29 2.65 -14.36
N ASP A 513 18.88 1.92 -15.29
CA ASP A 513 19.01 2.39 -16.68
C ASP A 513 17.64 2.45 -17.38
N ALA A 514 16.73 1.51 -17.05
CA ALA A 514 15.37 1.51 -17.58
C ALA A 514 14.62 2.78 -17.15
N ARG A 515 14.64 3.11 -15.88
CA ARG A 515 14.02 4.33 -15.32
C ARG A 515 14.57 5.60 -15.95
N LYS A 516 15.91 5.68 -16.05
CA LYS A 516 16.56 6.81 -16.72
C LYS A 516 16.10 6.95 -18.17
N LYS A 517 15.97 5.84 -18.90
CA LYS A 517 15.51 5.83 -20.28
C LYS A 517 14.05 6.25 -20.41
N LEU A 518 13.21 5.87 -19.48
CA LEU A 518 11.81 6.28 -19.39
C LEU A 518 11.64 7.74 -18.89
N LYS A 519 12.73 8.43 -18.56
CA LYS A 519 12.73 9.77 -17.94
C LYS A 519 11.98 9.80 -16.61
N GLN A 520 11.87 8.69 -15.94
CA GLN A 520 11.37 8.58 -14.60
C GLN A 520 12.54 8.85 -13.66
N ASP A 521 12.57 10.03 -13.02
CA ASP A 521 13.60 10.32 -12.04
C ASP A 521 13.39 9.39 -10.85
N PRO A 522 14.36 8.52 -10.54
CA PRO A 522 14.22 7.57 -9.44
C PRO A 522 14.10 8.26 -8.06
N ASP A 523 14.45 9.54 -7.96
CA ASP A 523 14.59 10.24 -6.68
C ASP A 523 13.64 11.45 -6.53
N SER A 524 13.03 12.01 -7.61
CA SER A 524 12.20 13.20 -7.53
C SER A 524 10.71 12.94 -7.31
N ASP A 525 10.15 11.85 -7.87
CA ASP A 525 8.72 11.52 -7.73
C ASP A 525 8.46 10.31 -6.83
N VAL A 526 9.47 9.49 -6.61
CA VAL A 526 9.47 8.46 -5.60
C VAL A 526 10.11 9.06 -4.33
N ARG A 527 9.51 10.06 -3.78
CA ARG A 527 9.78 10.37 -2.40
C ARG A 527 9.46 9.10 -1.63
N ASP A 528 10.50 8.40 -1.16
CA ASP A 528 10.39 7.74 0.11
C ASP A 528 9.89 8.85 1.03
N VAL A 529 8.60 9.01 1.17
CA VAL A 529 8.02 9.76 2.25
C VAL A 529 8.29 8.86 3.43
N GLY A 530 9.60 8.80 3.69
CA GLY A 530 10.15 8.15 4.83
C GLY A 530 9.35 8.71 5.96
N ASP A 531 8.86 7.82 6.77
CA ASP A 531 8.51 8.17 8.12
C ASP A 531 7.48 9.30 8.28
N GLY A 532 6.60 9.52 7.29
CA GLY A 532 5.36 10.26 7.51
C GLY A 532 4.64 9.59 8.67
N GLU A 533 4.21 10.34 9.59
CA GLU A 533 3.56 10.19 10.88
C GLU A 533 2.78 8.92 11.24
N PHE A 534 2.54 8.04 10.31
CA PHE A 534 2.18 6.66 10.50
C PHE A 534 3.38 5.74 10.45
N SER A 535 4.51 6.15 10.98
CA SER A 535 5.40 5.13 11.44
C SER A 535 4.85 4.59 12.77
N PHE A 536 3.80 3.80 12.68
CA PHE A 536 3.57 2.68 13.60
C PHE A 536 4.90 2.05 14.04
N PHE A 537 5.94 2.24 13.30
CA PHE A 537 7.24 1.62 13.39
C PHE A 537 8.32 2.47 14.06
N LYS A 538 8.20 3.79 14.15
CA LYS A 538 9.09 4.59 14.99
C LYS A 538 8.98 4.20 16.46
N ASN A 539 7.77 3.90 16.91
CA ASN A 539 7.54 3.49 18.29
C ASN A 539 7.97 2.04 18.58
N GLN A 540 8.14 1.19 17.58
CA GLN A 540 8.77 -0.12 17.76
C GLN A 540 10.24 -0.03 18.18
N SER A 541 10.91 1.11 17.99
CA SER A 541 12.28 1.31 18.45
C SER A 541 12.40 1.18 19.96
N LEU A 542 11.37 1.55 20.73
CA LEU A 542 11.37 1.38 22.19
C LEU A 542 11.35 -0.11 22.60
N TYR A 543 10.66 -0.96 21.86
CA TYR A 543 10.66 -2.41 22.10
C TYR A 543 11.97 -3.07 21.61
N ARG A 544 12.57 -2.60 20.51
CA ARG A 544 13.84 -3.12 19.99
C ARG A 544 15.04 -2.80 20.88
N HIS A 545 15.02 -1.67 21.60
CA HIS A 545 16.11 -1.28 22.48
C HIS A 545 16.12 -1.95 23.86
N HIS A 546 15.02 -2.59 24.26
CA HIS A 546 14.90 -3.24 25.58
C HIS A 546 14.85 -4.77 25.56
N GLY A 547 14.64 -5.38 24.41
CA GLY A 547 14.79 -6.81 24.21
C GLY A 547 16.01 -7.04 23.34
N GLY A 548 17.16 -7.35 23.95
CA GLY A 548 18.38 -7.70 23.24
C GLY A 548 18.15 -8.82 22.23
N ALA A 549 17.73 -8.46 21.04
CA ALA A 549 17.79 -9.31 19.87
C ALA A 549 19.12 -9.00 19.19
N THR A 550 20.13 -9.71 19.58
CA THR A 550 21.32 -9.94 18.77
C THR A 550 20.90 -10.34 17.36
N GLU A 551 21.48 -9.66 16.39
CA GLU A 551 21.50 -10.04 14.98
C GLU A 551 21.78 -11.55 14.84
N VAL A 552 20.89 -12.28 14.18
CA VAL A 552 21.15 -13.55 13.53
C VAL A 552 20.56 -13.50 12.12
#